data_6b13548f7d02ae170b2c4fd582e931be
#
_entry.id   6b13548f7d02ae170b2c4fd582e931be
#
_cell.length_a   1.000
_cell.length_b   1.000
_cell.length_c   1.000
_cell.angle_alpha   90.00
_cell.angle_beta   90.00
_cell.angle_gamma   90.00
#
_symmetry.space_group_name_H-M   'P 1'
#
loop_
_entity.id
_entity.type
_entity.pdbx_description
1 polymer ?
#
loop_
_entity_poly.entity_id
_entity_poly.type
_entity_poly.pdbx_seq_one_letter_code
_entity_poly.pdbx_strand_id
1 'polypeptide(L)'
;MHLATMLLFLPLIHSPIAAAYLGGFDYNATHFIRGLNDGGFLNSLFWWVTFTGSITFMVLITIALYLAGARKEALVLALVFIITNAVAFGLKYAIARPRPSDLGIPPEAQPAFPSGHTANAFAFATTLSSYHRKFSIVMFSLALLVAFSRSYLGFHYVTDLIGGALVGITISIIVTQAAKSVDGEVTLIANTSPPPTTWQGVVKLPLVFITQLLRVAYALIKRRK
;
A
#
# COMPACT_ATOMS: atom_id res chain seq x y z
N MET A 1 4.36 14.92 16.53
CA MET A 1 4.51 14.06 17.73
C MET A 1 4.63 12.56 17.43
N HIS A 2 4.35 12.08 16.20
CA HIS A 2 4.30 10.62 15.90
C HIS A 2 5.58 10.00 15.33
N LEU A 3 6.49 10.77 14.73
CA LEU A 3 7.77 10.21 14.21
C LEU A 3 8.73 9.85 15.35
N ALA A 4 8.75 10.67 16.42
CA ALA A 4 9.58 10.41 17.59
C ALA A 4 9.12 9.16 18.35
N THR A 5 7.81 8.87 18.40
CA THR A 5 7.27 7.65 19.02
C THR A 5 7.63 6.39 18.20
N MET A 6 7.63 6.45 16.88
CA MET A 6 8.09 5.32 16.05
C MET A 6 9.58 5.04 16.24
N LEU A 7 10.42 6.08 16.39
CA LEU A 7 11.86 5.94 16.65
C LEU A 7 12.18 5.34 18.02
N LEU A 8 11.30 5.54 19.02
CA LEU A 8 11.44 4.93 20.36
C LEU A 8 11.19 3.41 20.36
N PHE A 9 10.45 2.87 19.37
CA PHE A 9 10.21 1.44 19.22
C PHE A 9 11.32 0.70 18.44
N LEU A 10 12.17 1.42 17.69
CA LEU A 10 13.26 0.79 16.95
C LEU A 10 14.25 0.00 17.85
N PRO A 11 14.68 0.50 19.04
CA PRO A 11 15.55 -0.25 19.92
C PRO A 11 14.88 -1.50 20.53
N LEU A 12 13.55 -1.46 20.74
CA LEU A 12 12.80 -2.63 21.25
C LEU A 12 12.76 -3.76 20.22
N ILE A 13 12.65 -3.42 18.94
CA ILE A 13 12.60 -4.40 17.84
C ILE A 13 13.99 -5.03 17.62
N HIS A 14 15.07 -4.31 17.95
CA HIS A 14 16.45 -4.79 17.84
C HIS A 14 16.98 -5.48 19.12
N SER A 15 16.18 -5.58 20.20
CA SER A 15 16.60 -6.31 21.38
C SER A 15 16.66 -7.83 21.06
N PRO A 16 17.73 -8.55 21.47
CA PRO A 16 17.83 -9.98 21.22
C PRO A 16 16.67 -10.78 21.81
N ILE A 17 16.08 -10.30 22.90
CA ILE A 17 14.91 -10.89 23.54
C ILE A 17 13.65 -10.72 22.68
N ALA A 18 13.38 -9.50 22.22
CA ALA A 18 12.25 -9.25 21.32
C ALA A 18 12.43 -9.97 19.98
N ALA A 19 13.66 -10.04 19.45
CA ALA A 19 13.97 -10.81 18.25
C ALA A 19 13.70 -12.31 18.43
N ALA A 20 14.02 -12.89 19.58
CA ALA A 20 13.76 -14.30 19.87
C ALA A 20 12.26 -14.59 20.03
N TYR A 21 11.52 -13.77 20.78
CA TYR A 21 10.06 -13.94 20.96
C TYR A 21 9.26 -13.68 19.68
N LEU A 22 9.54 -12.58 19.00
CA LEU A 22 8.89 -12.26 17.73
C LEU A 22 9.28 -13.23 16.62
N GLY A 23 10.53 -13.70 16.61
CA GLY A 23 11.00 -14.72 15.66
C GLY A 23 10.29 -16.05 15.84
N GLY A 24 10.13 -16.51 17.08
CA GLY A 24 9.38 -17.74 17.40
C GLY A 24 7.89 -17.63 17.04
N PHE A 25 7.24 -16.51 17.38
CA PHE A 25 5.86 -16.24 16.99
C PHE A 25 5.69 -16.21 15.47
N ASP A 26 6.51 -15.44 14.79
CA ASP A 26 6.46 -15.30 13.33
C ASP A 26 6.66 -16.61 12.61
N TYR A 27 7.65 -17.38 13.04
CA TYR A 27 7.92 -18.70 12.49
C TYR A 27 6.70 -19.60 12.61
N ASN A 28 6.20 -19.80 13.84
CA ASN A 28 5.08 -20.70 14.12
C ASN A 28 3.79 -20.26 13.41
N ALA A 29 3.46 -18.97 13.47
CA ALA A 29 2.25 -18.44 12.84
C ALA A 29 2.32 -18.54 11.31
N THR A 30 3.47 -18.23 10.71
CA THR A 30 3.64 -18.31 9.25
C THR A 30 3.61 -19.76 8.76
N HIS A 31 4.28 -20.66 9.47
CA HIS A 31 4.25 -22.11 9.16
C HIS A 31 2.86 -22.70 9.30
N PHE A 32 2.12 -22.32 10.33
CA PHE A 32 0.72 -22.73 10.50
C PHE A 32 -0.13 -22.27 9.31
N ILE A 33 -0.08 -20.98 8.97
CA ILE A 33 -0.84 -20.42 7.83
C ILE A 33 -0.41 -21.07 6.50
N ARG A 34 0.88 -21.23 6.30
CA ARG A 34 1.42 -21.90 5.09
C ARG A 34 1.00 -23.37 5.00
N GLY A 35 0.92 -24.06 6.13
CA GLY A 35 0.47 -25.46 6.23
C GLY A 35 -0.99 -25.67 5.80
N LEU A 36 -1.81 -24.59 5.74
CA LEU A 36 -3.17 -24.64 5.20
C LEU A 36 -3.18 -24.69 3.65
N ASN A 37 -2.03 -24.49 3.01
CA ASN A 37 -1.93 -24.50 1.54
C ASN A 37 -1.69 -25.92 1.05
N ASP A 38 -2.72 -26.49 0.45
CA ASP A 38 -2.71 -27.82 -0.17
C ASP A 38 -2.26 -27.84 -1.66
N GLY A 39 -1.90 -26.67 -2.21
CA GLY A 39 -1.55 -26.53 -3.62
C GLY A 39 -2.75 -26.54 -4.60
N GLY A 40 -3.97 -26.71 -4.09
CA GLY A 40 -5.18 -26.83 -4.90
C GLY A 40 -5.82 -25.50 -5.33
N PHE A 41 -7.15 -25.50 -5.39
CA PHE A 41 -7.95 -24.34 -5.83
C PHE A 41 -7.66 -23.07 -5.00
N LEU A 42 -7.55 -23.20 -3.67
CA LEU A 42 -7.28 -22.07 -2.80
C LEU A 42 -5.91 -21.42 -3.07
N ASN A 43 -4.92 -22.22 -3.44
CA ASN A 43 -3.62 -21.67 -3.85
C ASN A 43 -3.77 -20.76 -5.08
N SER A 44 -4.48 -21.21 -6.10
CA SER A 44 -4.76 -20.40 -7.30
C SER A 44 -5.59 -19.16 -6.99
N LEU A 45 -6.60 -19.28 -6.13
CA LEU A 45 -7.42 -18.17 -5.67
C LEU A 45 -6.56 -17.09 -4.98
N PHE A 46 -5.69 -17.48 -4.05
CA PHE A 46 -4.84 -16.55 -3.33
C PHE A 46 -3.75 -15.91 -4.20
N TRP A 47 -3.35 -16.52 -5.30
CA TRP A 47 -2.55 -15.86 -6.32
C TRP A 47 -3.29 -14.67 -6.97
N TRP A 48 -4.57 -14.82 -7.28
CA TRP A 48 -5.39 -13.70 -7.78
C TRP A 48 -5.65 -12.65 -6.72
N VAL A 49 -5.91 -13.07 -5.49
CA VAL A 49 -6.09 -12.14 -4.36
C VAL A 49 -4.83 -11.31 -4.14
N THR A 50 -3.65 -11.94 -4.07
CA THR A 50 -2.40 -11.21 -3.85
C THR A 50 -2.07 -10.25 -5.00
N PHE A 51 -2.45 -10.60 -6.24
CA PHE A 51 -2.26 -9.71 -7.40
C PHE A 51 -2.95 -8.36 -7.19
N THR A 52 -4.11 -8.32 -6.52
CA THR A 52 -4.81 -7.05 -6.24
C THR A 52 -4.04 -6.10 -5.32
N GLY A 53 -3.04 -6.58 -4.57
CA GLY A 53 -2.10 -5.76 -3.79
C GLY A 53 -0.84 -5.33 -4.56
N SER A 54 -0.65 -5.79 -5.80
CA SER A 54 0.53 -5.48 -6.61
C SER A 54 0.55 -4.02 -7.08
N ILE A 55 1.74 -3.48 -7.33
CA ILE A 55 1.91 -2.14 -7.92
C ILE A 55 1.17 -2.05 -9.25
N THR A 56 1.24 -3.08 -10.09
CA THR A 56 0.55 -3.12 -11.39
C THR A 56 -0.95 -2.93 -11.24
N PHE A 57 -1.59 -3.71 -10.35
CA PHE A 57 -3.03 -3.57 -10.12
C PHE A 57 -3.38 -2.18 -9.57
N MET A 58 -2.57 -1.65 -8.65
CA MET A 58 -2.79 -0.33 -8.06
C MET A 58 -2.69 0.79 -9.08
N VAL A 59 -1.76 0.70 -10.03
CA VAL A 59 -1.67 1.64 -11.15
C VAL A 59 -2.91 1.53 -12.04
N LEU A 60 -3.31 0.31 -12.42
CA LEU A 60 -4.47 0.10 -13.27
C LEU A 60 -5.77 0.62 -12.64
N ILE A 61 -6.02 0.35 -11.36
CA ILE A 61 -7.22 0.83 -10.68
C ILE A 61 -7.21 2.36 -10.52
N THR A 62 -6.04 2.96 -10.27
CA THR A 62 -5.89 4.42 -10.19
C THR A 62 -6.21 5.08 -11.54
N ILE A 63 -5.72 4.51 -12.64
CA ILE A 63 -6.04 4.98 -13.99
C ILE A 63 -7.54 4.80 -14.27
N ALA A 64 -8.12 3.64 -13.92
CA ALA A 64 -9.54 3.38 -14.11
C ALA A 64 -10.42 4.38 -13.35
N LEU A 65 -10.09 4.70 -12.10
CA LEU A 65 -10.79 5.73 -11.31
C LEU A 65 -10.68 7.11 -11.96
N TYR A 66 -9.49 7.46 -12.45
CA TYR A 66 -9.28 8.74 -13.14
C TYR A 66 -10.14 8.86 -14.41
N LEU A 67 -10.18 7.81 -15.21
CA LEU A 67 -10.98 7.76 -16.45
C LEU A 67 -12.49 7.71 -16.17
N ALA A 68 -12.91 7.07 -15.08
CA ALA A 68 -14.31 7.03 -14.63
C ALA A 68 -14.79 8.37 -14.04
N GLY A 69 -13.94 9.40 -13.99
CA GLY A 69 -14.29 10.73 -13.50
C GLY A 69 -14.01 10.97 -12.00
N ALA A 70 -13.61 9.95 -11.23
CA ALA A 70 -13.18 10.07 -9.83
C ALA A 70 -11.74 10.61 -9.74
N ARG A 71 -11.48 11.74 -10.41
CA ARG A 71 -10.11 12.25 -10.63
C ARG A 71 -9.42 12.69 -9.37
N LYS A 72 -10.16 13.33 -8.46
CA LYS A 72 -9.64 13.78 -7.18
C LYS A 72 -9.14 12.59 -6.36
N GLU A 73 -9.98 11.58 -6.22
CA GLU A 73 -9.66 10.34 -5.51
C GLU A 73 -8.46 9.64 -6.17
N ALA A 74 -8.43 9.58 -7.49
CA ALA A 74 -7.34 8.98 -8.26
C ALA A 74 -6.00 9.71 -8.05
N LEU A 75 -5.99 11.04 -8.07
CA LEU A 75 -4.76 11.83 -7.84
C LEU A 75 -4.25 11.68 -6.40
N VAL A 76 -5.14 11.72 -5.43
CA VAL A 76 -4.77 11.50 -4.02
C VAL A 76 -4.27 10.07 -3.82
N LEU A 77 -4.95 9.08 -4.41
CA LEU A 77 -4.55 7.67 -4.34
C LEU A 77 -3.18 7.43 -4.98
N ALA A 78 -2.91 8.04 -6.15
CA ALA A 78 -1.61 7.97 -6.79
C ALA A 78 -0.49 8.50 -5.88
N LEU A 79 -0.72 9.67 -5.25
CA LEU A 79 0.24 10.25 -4.32
C LEU A 79 0.46 9.37 -3.09
N VAL A 80 -0.61 8.81 -2.53
CA VAL A 80 -0.54 7.84 -1.43
C VAL A 80 0.31 6.64 -1.83
N PHE A 81 0.10 6.06 -3.02
CA PHE A 81 0.87 4.89 -3.46
C PHE A 81 2.35 5.21 -3.69
N ILE A 82 2.66 6.35 -4.30
CA ILE A 82 4.06 6.76 -4.50
C ILE A 82 4.77 6.86 -3.15
N ILE A 83 4.18 7.56 -2.18
CA ILE A 83 4.79 7.75 -0.86
C ILE A 83 4.85 6.43 -0.09
N THR A 84 3.78 5.62 -0.11
CA THR A 84 3.73 4.32 0.56
C THR A 84 4.83 3.39 0.04
N ASN A 85 4.99 3.29 -1.29
CA ASN A 85 6.02 2.43 -1.86
C ASN A 85 7.43 2.98 -1.62
N ALA A 86 7.63 4.29 -1.66
CA ALA A 86 8.93 4.90 -1.32
C ALA A 86 9.32 4.62 0.13
N VAL A 87 8.39 4.77 1.09
CA VAL A 87 8.62 4.46 2.51
C VAL A 87 8.84 2.96 2.71
N ALA A 88 7.99 2.11 2.12
CA ALA A 88 8.15 0.66 2.24
C ALA A 88 9.48 0.19 1.66
N PHE A 89 9.89 0.72 0.52
CA PHE A 89 11.19 0.42 -0.10
C PHE A 89 12.35 0.87 0.79
N GLY A 90 12.32 2.09 1.32
CA GLY A 90 13.33 2.59 2.25
C GLY A 90 13.46 1.70 3.50
N LEU A 91 12.33 1.31 4.10
CA LEU A 91 12.30 0.42 5.26
C LEU A 91 12.82 -0.99 4.94
N LYS A 92 12.55 -1.53 3.74
CA LYS A 92 13.06 -2.83 3.30
C LYS A 92 14.59 -2.88 3.40
N TYR A 93 15.27 -1.90 2.84
CA TYR A 93 16.73 -1.88 2.83
C TYR A 93 17.33 -1.43 4.15
N ALA A 94 16.62 -0.60 4.92
CA ALA A 94 17.09 -0.19 6.26
C ALA A 94 17.03 -1.35 7.27
N ILE A 95 16.02 -2.22 7.19
CA ILE A 95 15.82 -3.34 8.12
C ILE A 95 16.46 -4.62 7.57
N ALA A 96 16.49 -4.79 6.25
CA ALA A 96 17.11 -5.90 5.52
C ALA A 96 16.71 -7.30 6.03
N ARG A 97 15.44 -7.47 6.46
CA ARG A 97 14.94 -8.73 7.02
C ARG A 97 14.94 -9.84 5.98
N PRO A 98 15.51 -11.03 6.26
CA PRO A 98 15.40 -12.19 5.36
C PRO A 98 13.97 -12.69 5.26
N ARG A 99 13.62 -13.26 4.12
CA ARG A 99 12.32 -13.91 3.89
C ARG A 99 12.28 -15.32 4.46
N PRO A 100 11.07 -15.91 4.63
CA PRO A 100 10.93 -17.31 4.96
C PRO A 100 11.57 -18.18 3.86
N SER A 101 12.77 -18.72 4.09
CA SER A 101 13.54 -19.49 3.08
C SER A 101 13.23 -20.99 3.10
N ASP A 102 12.67 -21.49 4.18
CA ASP A 102 12.37 -22.90 4.43
C ASP A 102 11.00 -23.34 3.91
N LEU A 103 10.24 -22.44 3.29
CA LEU A 103 8.89 -22.70 2.78
C LEU A 103 8.83 -23.12 1.30
N GLY A 104 9.99 -23.44 0.69
CA GLY A 104 10.08 -23.96 -0.67
C GLY A 104 9.70 -22.98 -1.78
N ILE A 105 9.75 -21.68 -1.50
CA ILE A 105 9.45 -20.63 -2.47
C ILE A 105 10.76 -20.00 -2.94
N PRO A 106 10.90 -19.73 -4.27
CA PRO A 106 12.06 -18.98 -4.75
C PRO A 106 12.21 -17.66 -4.00
N PRO A 107 13.43 -17.33 -3.52
CA PRO A 107 13.64 -16.08 -2.79
C PRO A 107 13.36 -14.89 -3.72
N GLU A 108 12.44 -14.02 -3.31
CA GLU A 108 12.32 -12.72 -3.96
C GLU A 108 13.58 -11.89 -3.67
N ALA A 109 14.03 -11.11 -4.67
CA ALA A 109 15.26 -10.31 -4.57
C ALA A 109 15.22 -9.21 -3.48
N GLN A 110 14.04 -8.87 -2.96
CA GLN A 110 13.87 -7.82 -1.98
C GLN A 110 13.67 -8.35 -0.55
N PRO A 111 14.15 -7.63 0.49
CA PRO A 111 13.91 -7.97 1.89
C PRO A 111 12.43 -8.11 2.24
N ALA A 112 12.15 -8.87 3.33
CA ALA A 112 10.78 -9.22 3.69
C ALA A 112 9.99 -8.04 4.26
N PHE A 113 10.55 -7.31 5.21
CA PHE A 113 9.83 -6.26 5.96
C PHE A 113 9.98 -4.87 5.35
N PRO A 114 8.89 -4.11 5.28
CA PRO A 114 7.49 -4.50 5.40
C PRO A 114 6.93 -5.11 4.10
N SER A 115 5.75 -5.78 4.18
CA SER A 115 5.08 -6.30 2.99
C SER A 115 4.51 -5.17 2.12
N GLY A 116 5.03 -5.02 0.91
CA GLY A 116 4.56 -4.00 -0.05
C GLY A 116 3.13 -4.22 -0.55
N HIS A 117 2.74 -5.48 -0.82
CA HIS A 117 1.36 -5.81 -1.21
C HIS A 117 0.35 -5.44 -0.12
N THR A 118 0.69 -5.77 1.13
CA THR A 118 -0.14 -5.39 2.27
C THR A 118 -0.21 -3.88 2.45
N ALA A 119 0.92 -3.18 2.35
CA ALA A 119 0.96 -1.73 2.43
C ALA A 119 0.07 -1.07 1.37
N ASN A 120 0.14 -1.52 0.12
CA ASN A 120 -0.69 -1.02 -0.96
C ASN A 120 -2.18 -1.30 -0.73
N ALA A 121 -2.55 -2.52 -0.31
CA ALA A 121 -3.94 -2.89 -0.08
C ALA A 121 -4.57 -2.06 1.05
N PHE A 122 -3.86 -1.87 2.17
CA PHE A 122 -4.33 -1.03 3.27
C PHE A 122 -4.31 0.47 2.93
N ALA A 123 -3.35 0.93 2.15
CA ALA A 123 -3.35 2.30 1.64
C ALA A 123 -4.56 2.58 0.75
N PHE A 124 -4.89 1.65 -0.16
CA PHE A 124 -6.09 1.70 -0.99
C PHE A 124 -7.36 1.73 -0.14
N ALA A 125 -7.51 0.76 0.77
CA ALA A 125 -8.67 0.66 1.64
C ALA A 125 -8.88 1.94 2.46
N THR A 126 -7.83 2.46 3.10
CA THR A 126 -7.91 3.66 3.93
C THR A 126 -8.24 4.90 3.10
N THR A 127 -7.58 5.07 1.94
CA THR A 127 -7.82 6.22 1.06
C THR A 127 -9.26 6.23 0.58
N LEU A 128 -9.74 5.16 -0.05
CA LEU A 128 -11.10 5.13 -0.59
C LEU A 128 -12.18 5.16 0.50
N SER A 129 -11.96 4.52 1.64
CA SER A 129 -12.88 4.60 2.78
C SER A 129 -13.02 6.02 3.32
N SER A 130 -12.00 6.87 3.16
CA SER A 130 -12.07 8.27 3.58
C SER A 130 -13.01 9.12 2.70
N TYR A 131 -13.27 8.68 1.48
CA TYR A 131 -14.23 9.29 0.54
C TYR A 131 -15.56 8.54 0.48
N HIS A 132 -15.55 7.23 0.68
CA HIS A 132 -16.71 6.33 0.47
C HIS A 132 -16.92 5.40 1.68
N ARG A 133 -17.28 5.96 2.85
CA ARG A 133 -17.40 5.23 4.12
C ARG A 133 -18.27 3.98 4.07
N LYS A 134 -19.32 3.97 3.26
CA LYS A 134 -20.23 2.82 3.13
C LYS A 134 -19.54 1.55 2.63
N PHE A 135 -18.43 1.67 1.93
CA PHE A 135 -17.65 0.54 1.41
C PHE A 135 -16.45 0.15 2.31
N SER A 136 -16.25 0.82 3.45
CA SER A 136 -15.06 0.61 4.31
C SER A 136 -14.89 -0.86 4.71
N ILE A 137 -15.96 -1.52 5.13
CA ILE A 137 -15.89 -2.93 5.56
C ILE A 137 -15.38 -3.81 4.41
N VAL A 138 -15.93 -3.65 3.22
CA VAL A 138 -15.51 -4.44 2.04
C VAL A 138 -14.04 -4.16 1.70
N MET A 139 -13.62 -2.88 1.68
CA MET A 139 -12.26 -2.48 1.36
C MET A 139 -11.24 -3.05 2.35
N PHE A 140 -11.51 -2.95 3.65
CA PHE A 140 -10.62 -3.51 4.67
C PHE A 140 -10.63 -5.04 4.69
N SER A 141 -11.77 -5.69 4.42
CA SER A 141 -11.82 -7.15 4.27
C SER A 141 -10.95 -7.64 3.10
N LEU A 142 -10.99 -6.94 1.96
CA LEU A 142 -10.11 -7.24 0.83
C LEU A 142 -8.64 -7.01 1.18
N ALA A 143 -8.31 -5.93 1.90
CA ALA A 143 -6.94 -5.66 2.35
C ALA A 143 -6.43 -6.76 3.31
N LEU A 144 -7.28 -7.25 4.20
CA LEU A 144 -6.95 -8.38 5.08
C LEU A 144 -6.74 -9.68 4.29
N LEU A 145 -7.57 -9.94 3.27
CA LEU A 145 -7.39 -11.10 2.39
C LEU A 145 -6.08 -11.02 1.61
N VAL A 146 -5.70 -9.83 1.11
CA VAL A 146 -4.39 -9.62 0.49
C VAL A 146 -3.28 -9.89 1.50
N ALA A 147 -3.35 -9.35 2.71
CA ALA A 147 -2.36 -9.60 3.75
C ALA A 147 -2.24 -11.12 4.04
N PHE A 148 -3.36 -11.77 4.32
CA PHE A 148 -3.39 -13.22 4.57
C PHE A 148 -2.77 -14.01 3.42
N SER A 149 -3.08 -13.67 2.16
CA SER A 149 -2.54 -14.35 0.99
C SER A 149 -1.01 -14.34 0.94
N ARG A 150 -0.35 -13.28 1.47
CA ARG A 150 1.12 -13.18 1.49
C ARG A 150 1.78 -14.20 2.42
N SER A 151 1.17 -14.47 3.56
CA SER A 151 1.63 -15.51 4.50
C SER A 151 1.20 -16.90 4.03
N TYR A 152 -0.03 -17.05 3.53
CA TYR A 152 -0.54 -18.30 2.96
C TYR A 152 0.30 -18.81 1.78
N LEU A 153 0.74 -17.91 0.91
CA LEU A 153 1.67 -18.22 -0.19
C LEU A 153 3.14 -18.32 0.26
N GLY A 154 3.45 -17.98 1.54
CA GLY A 154 4.77 -18.14 2.14
C GLY A 154 5.77 -17.01 1.86
N PHE A 155 5.34 -15.90 1.27
CA PHE A 155 6.23 -14.79 0.90
C PHE A 155 6.68 -13.93 2.06
N HIS A 156 5.89 -13.86 3.15
CA HIS A 156 6.08 -12.94 4.27
C HIS A 156 5.72 -13.55 5.61
N TYR A 157 6.43 -13.14 6.63
CA TYR A 157 6.05 -13.37 8.02
C TYR A 157 4.85 -12.52 8.41
N VAL A 158 4.12 -12.94 9.46
CA VAL A 158 2.93 -12.22 9.94
C VAL A 158 3.27 -10.78 10.36
N THR A 159 4.41 -10.55 11.01
CA THR A 159 4.83 -9.19 11.39
C THR A 159 5.17 -8.31 10.21
N ASP A 160 5.60 -8.85 9.06
CA ASP A 160 5.79 -8.07 7.82
C ASP A 160 4.44 -7.52 7.31
N LEU A 161 3.36 -8.29 7.49
CA LEU A 161 2.00 -7.89 7.13
C LEU A 161 1.51 -6.76 8.03
N ILE A 162 1.72 -6.90 9.34
CA ILE A 162 1.38 -5.85 10.31
C ILE A 162 2.14 -4.57 9.99
N GLY A 163 3.46 -4.66 9.76
CA GLY A 163 4.29 -3.53 9.34
C GLY A 163 3.80 -2.87 8.05
N GLY A 164 3.43 -3.68 7.05
CA GLY A 164 2.86 -3.20 5.80
C GLY A 164 1.53 -2.47 6.01
N ALA A 165 0.62 -3.04 6.79
CA ALA A 165 -0.66 -2.42 7.12
C ALA A 165 -0.48 -1.07 7.82
N LEU A 166 0.41 -1.00 8.82
CA LEU A 166 0.72 0.25 9.53
C LEU A 166 1.28 1.33 8.60
N VAL A 167 2.20 0.98 7.71
CA VAL A 167 2.75 1.93 6.71
C VAL A 167 1.63 2.43 5.80
N GLY A 168 0.84 1.52 5.21
CA GLY A 168 -0.25 1.90 4.28
C GLY A 168 -1.30 2.79 4.93
N ILE A 169 -1.78 2.43 6.12
CA ILE A 169 -2.77 3.21 6.88
C ILE A 169 -2.22 4.59 7.24
N THR A 170 -1.02 4.65 7.83
CA THR A 170 -0.43 5.90 8.32
C THR A 170 -0.20 6.89 7.18
N ILE A 171 0.43 6.45 6.09
CA ILE A 171 0.68 7.32 4.93
C ILE A 171 -0.65 7.79 4.31
N SER A 172 -1.61 6.88 4.19
CA SER A 172 -2.93 7.21 3.65
C SER A 172 -3.65 8.26 4.50
N ILE A 173 -3.67 8.11 5.83
CA ILE A 173 -4.29 9.10 6.74
C ILE A 173 -3.61 10.47 6.56
N ILE A 174 -2.28 10.52 6.59
CA ILE A 174 -1.53 11.77 6.48
C ILE A 174 -1.85 12.48 5.16
N VAL A 175 -1.74 11.77 4.05
CA VAL A 175 -1.92 12.35 2.71
C VAL A 175 -3.39 12.73 2.47
N THR A 176 -4.35 11.89 2.85
CA THR A 176 -5.77 12.20 2.64
C THR A 176 -6.26 13.34 3.51
N GLN A 177 -5.81 13.44 4.76
CA GLN A 177 -6.13 14.59 5.62
C GLN A 177 -5.52 15.88 5.06
N ALA A 178 -4.27 15.83 4.62
CA ALA A 178 -3.63 16.96 3.95
C ALA A 178 -4.38 17.36 2.67
N ALA A 179 -4.79 16.40 1.84
CA ALA A 179 -5.57 16.67 0.63
C ALA A 179 -6.94 17.29 0.94
N LYS A 180 -7.64 16.79 1.96
CA LYS A 180 -8.92 17.38 2.40
C LYS A 180 -8.77 18.79 2.94
N SER A 181 -7.63 19.14 3.49
CA SER A 181 -7.37 20.48 4.02
C SER A 181 -7.14 21.52 2.92
N VAL A 182 -6.83 21.11 1.69
CA VAL A 182 -6.72 21.94 0.47
C VAL A 182 -7.74 21.52 -0.59
N ASP A 183 -8.92 21.07 -0.15
CA ASP A 183 -9.91 20.41 -1.00
C ASP A 183 -10.32 21.23 -2.23
N GLY A 184 -10.52 22.53 -2.07
CA GLY A 184 -10.84 23.45 -3.18
C GLY A 184 -9.75 23.46 -4.25
N GLU A 185 -8.48 23.51 -3.87
CA GLU A 185 -7.35 23.50 -4.82
C GLU A 185 -7.23 22.13 -5.51
N VAL A 186 -7.34 21.04 -4.77
CA VAL A 186 -7.26 19.66 -5.32
C VAL A 186 -8.41 19.43 -6.31
N THR A 187 -9.62 19.88 -5.98
CA THR A 187 -10.80 19.75 -6.85
C THR A 187 -10.62 20.58 -8.13
N LEU A 188 -10.13 21.81 -8.00
CA LEU A 188 -9.84 22.68 -9.16
C LEU A 188 -8.82 22.02 -10.08
N ILE A 189 -7.70 21.51 -9.54
CA ILE A 189 -6.65 20.83 -10.28
C ILE A 189 -7.20 19.60 -11.01
N ALA A 190 -8.00 18.80 -10.33
CA ALA A 190 -8.60 17.59 -10.88
C ALA A 190 -9.52 17.89 -12.08
N ASN A 191 -10.16 19.04 -12.09
CA ASN A 191 -11.11 19.46 -13.13
C ASN A 191 -10.50 20.31 -14.25
N THR A 192 -9.21 20.66 -14.20
CA THR A 192 -8.56 21.50 -15.23
C THR A 192 -8.47 20.87 -16.61
N SER A 193 -8.67 19.56 -16.73
CA SER A 193 -8.63 18.86 -18.01
C SER A 193 -9.84 17.94 -18.14
N PRO A 194 -10.70 18.12 -19.15
CA PRO A 194 -11.81 17.21 -19.42
C PRO A 194 -11.28 15.82 -19.81
N PRO A 195 -12.11 14.75 -19.70
CA PRO A 195 -11.73 13.44 -20.20
C PRO A 195 -11.40 13.51 -21.68
N PRO A 196 -10.41 12.73 -22.15
CA PRO A 196 -10.04 12.74 -23.56
C PRO A 196 -11.21 12.20 -24.39
N THR A 197 -11.71 13.03 -25.30
CA THR A 197 -12.77 12.66 -26.26
C THR A 197 -12.20 12.23 -27.61
N THR A 198 -10.89 12.42 -27.81
CA THR A 198 -10.18 12.11 -29.07
C THR A 198 -8.95 11.25 -28.77
N TRP A 199 -8.47 10.54 -29.82
CA TRP A 199 -7.26 9.73 -29.75
C TRP A 199 -6.01 10.55 -29.36
N GLN A 200 -5.91 11.79 -29.83
CA GLN A 200 -4.84 12.70 -29.43
C GLN A 200 -4.92 13.10 -27.95
N GLY A 201 -6.13 13.20 -27.40
CA GLY A 201 -6.34 13.41 -25.97
C GLY A 201 -5.89 12.23 -25.12
N VAL A 202 -6.15 10.98 -25.59
CA VAL A 202 -5.69 9.76 -24.91
C VAL A 202 -4.17 9.69 -24.85
N VAL A 203 -3.46 10.04 -25.95
CA VAL A 203 -1.98 10.04 -25.98
C VAL A 203 -1.40 11.06 -25.00
N LYS A 204 -2.08 12.21 -24.78
CA LYS A 204 -1.62 13.24 -23.83
C LYS A 204 -2.01 12.96 -22.38
N LEU A 205 -2.85 11.96 -22.11
CA LEU A 205 -3.37 11.63 -20.78
C LEU A 205 -2.26 11.43 -19.71
N PRO A 206 -1.17 10.69 -19.97
CA PRO A 206 -0.11 10.51 -18.97
C PRO A 206 0.52 11.84 -18.55
N LEU A 207 0.77 12.74 -19.50
CA LEU A 207 1.37 14.05 -19.22
C LEU A 207 0.41 14.93 -18.38
N VAL A 208 -0.87 14.94 -18.72
CA VAL A 208 -1.90 15.66 -17.97
C VAL A 208 -1.99 15.11 -16.53
N PHE A 209 -2.04 13.80 -16.38
CA PHE A 209 -2.09 13.15 -15.08
C PHE A 209 -0.87 13.49 -14.21
N ILE A 210 0.33 13.38 -14.77
CA ILE A 210 1.58 13.74 -14.08
C ILE A 210 1.58 15.20 -13.67
N THR A 211 1.18 16.11 -14.57
CA THR A 211 1.12 17.54 -14.28
C THR A 211 0.15 17.86 -13.15
N GLN A 212 -1.03 17.25 -13.16
CA GLN A 212 -2.01 17.40 -12.10
C GLN A 212 -1.49 16.84 -10.77
N LEU A 213 -0.85 15.66 -10.79
CA LEU A 213 -0.25 15.05 -9.61
C LEU A 213 0.82 15.94 -8.97
N LEU A 214 1.71 16.52 -9.78
CA LEU A 214 2.74 17.44 -9.29
C LEU A 214 2.12 18.71 -8.68
N ARG A 215 1.05 19.26 -9.28
CA ARG A 215 0.33 20.40 -8.72
C ARG A 215 -0.33 20.08 -7.38
N VAL A 216 -0.95 18.90 -7.23
CA VAL A 216 -1.50 18.45 -5.95
C VAL A 216 -0.40 18.32 -4.91
N ALA A 217 0.72 17.68 -5.24
CA ALA A 217 1.85 17.55 -4.34
C ALA A 217 2.39 18.93 -3.90
N TYR A 218 2.52 19.87 -4.83
CA TYR A 218 2.94 21.25 -4.54
C TYR A 218 1.95 21.98 -3.61
N ALA A 219 0.65 21.87 -3.85
CA ALA A 219 -0.39 22.48 -3.00
C ALA A 219 -0.30 21.97 -1.55
N LEU A 220 -0.05 20.66 -1.37
CA LEU A 220 0.12 20.04 -0.05
C LEU A 220 1.37 20.55 0.69
N ILE A 221 2.46 20.81 -0.05
CA ILE A 221 3.71 21.32 0.54
C ILE A 221 3.59 22.81 0.90
N LYS A 222 3.00 23.62 0.01
CA LYS A 222 2.85 25.07 0.19
C LYS A 222 2.09 25.42 1.45
N ARG A 223 1.07 24.66 1.82
CA ARG A 223 0.25 24.92 3.01
C ARG A 223 0.99 24.71 4.34
N ARG A 224 2.11 23.99 4.35
CA ARG A 224 2.90 23.76 5.57
C ARG A 224 3.82 24.93 5.94
N LYS A 225 3.90 25.97 5.13
CA LYS A 225 4.58 27.24 5.42
C LYS A 225 3.57 28.31 5.81
#